data_5ff7a098f72033c82a9d1991e656b79f
#
_entry.id   5ff7a098f72033c82a9d1991e656b79f
#
_cell.length_a   1.000
_cell.length_b   1.000
_cell.length_c   1.000
_cell.angle_alpha   90.00
_cell.angle_beta   90.00
_cell.angle_gamma   90.00
#
_symmetry.space_group_name_H-M   'P 1'
#
loop_
_entity.id
_entity.type
_entity.pdbx_description
1 polymer ?
#
loop_
_entity_poly.entity_id
_entity_poly.type
_entity_poly.pdbx_seq_one_letter_code
_entity_poly.pdbx_strand_id
1 'polypeptide(L)'
;HPVEYTSYENFDPDPLKFVKETKIGFEGMKIDRMFFDKFESEDDFKLDEKVGMGLSDESFFKQATLKMKSYDSPFYAFLITLSSHFPFKDEKFDNMLDVGDYEGTLMGDYLKSARYTDYAIGEFIKELKDEGLWDNSVVVFYGDHASIPYEHRDQLAKLLYDKNDMTPLEWFNAQKVVSMIHFPGKELKGRNKMTAGQMDLYPTIANL
;
A
#
# COMPACT_ATOMS: atom_id res chain seq x y z
N HIS A 1 -17.08 16.28 18.83
CA HIS A 1 -17.47 14.99 19.43
C HIS A 1 -16.22 14.19 19.68
N PRO A 2 -16.04 13.59 20.89
CA PRO A 2 -14.89 12.76 21.15
C PRO A 2 -14.98 11.49 20.27
N VAL A 3 -13.91 11.18 19.57
CA VAL A 3 -13.74 9.88 18.91
C VAL A 3 -13.61 8.86 20.02
N GLU A 4 -14.59 7.97 20.17
CA GLU A 4 -14.45 6.81 21.06
C GLU A 4 -13.42 5.87 20.41
N TYR A 5 -12.21 5.88 20.96
CA TYR A 5 -11.26 4.81 20.71
C TYR A 5 -11.83 3.55 21.38
N THR A 6 -12.26 2.58 20.59
CA THR A 6 -12.51 1.24 21.11
C THR A 6 -11.20 0.74 21.74
N SER A 7 -11.24 0.50 23.03
CA SER A 7 -10.08 0.02 23.78
C SER A 7 -9.59 -1.31 23.20
N TYR A 8 -8.27 -1.48 23.13
CA TYR A 8 -7.60 -2.72 22.69
C TYR A 8 -7.95 -3.97 23.55
N GLU A 9 -8.81 -3.84 24.54
CA GLU A 9 -9.20 -4.92 25.46
C GLU A 9 -10.00 -6.05 24.83
N ASN A 10 -10.50 -5.88 23.59
CA ASN A 10 -11.23 -6.90 22.84
C ASN A 10 -10.52 -7.35 21.55
N PHE A 11 -9.21 -7.12 21.44
CA PHE A 11 -8.45 -7.60 20.31
C PHE A 11 -8.30 -9.13 20.38
N ASP A 12 -9.02 -9.84 19.52
CA ASP A 12 -8.83 -11.28 19.34
C ASP A 12 -7.54 -11.48 18.53
N PRO A 13 -6.53 -12.19 19.08
CA PRO A 13 -5.26 -12.39 18.41
C PRO A 13 -5.34 -13.36 17.21
N ASP A 14 -6.53 -13.89 16.86
CA ASP A 14 -6.70 -14.69 15.65
C ASP A 14 -6.86 -13.77 14.43
N PRO A 15 -5.79 -13.58 13.61
CA PRO A 15 -5.85 -12.70 12.46
C PRO A 15 -6.85 -13.19 11.40
N LEU A 16 -7.15 -14.51 11.33
CA LEU A 16 -8.13 -15.05 10.39
C LEU A 16 -9.57 -14.76 10.85
N LYS A 17 -9.80 -14.67 12.15
CA LYS A 17 -11.10 -14.29 12.68
C LYS A 17 -11.34 -12.80 12.47
N PHE A 18 -10.32 -11.97 12.74
CA PHE A 18 -10.35 -10.54 12.45
C PHE A 18 -10.66 -10.29 10.96
N VAL A 19 -9.97 -10.96 10.06
CA VAL A 19 -10.18 -10.90 8.60
C VAL A 19 -11.60 -11.34 8.21
N LYS A 20 -12.15 -12.39 8.83
CA LYS A 20 -13.50 -12.89 8.54
C LYS A 20 -14.61 -12.01 9.12
N GLU A 21 -14.39 -11.43 10.29
CA GLU A 21 -15.40 -10.62 11.00
C GLU A 21 -15.40 -9.16 10.54
N THR A 22 -14.26 -8.62 10.09
CA THR A 22 -14.18 -7.26 9.56
C THR A 22 -14.52 -7.17 8.08
N LYS A 23 -14.71 -8.33 7.37
CA LYS A 23 -14.74 -8.35 5.90
C LYS A 23 -13.74 -7.35 5.38
N ILE A 24 -12.51 -7.79 5.12
CA ILE A 24 -11.39 -6.90 4.73
C ILE A 24 -11.87 -5.95 3.65
N GLY A 25 -12.08 -4.77 4.02
CA GLY A 25 -12.72 -3.73 3.26
C GLY A 25 -13.57 -2.99 4.24
N PHE A 26 -12.95 -2.27 5.15
CA PHE A 26 -13.49 -1.13 5.90
C PHE A 26 -14.99 -1.18 6.32
N GLU A 27 -15.70 -2.30 6.20
CA GLU A 27 -17.08 -2.42 6.69
C GLU A 27 -17.17 -2.19 8.22
N GLY A 28 -16.10 -2.42 8.95
CA GLY A 28 -16.00 -2.10 10.37
C GLY A 28 -15.80 -0.61 10.67
N MET A 29 -15.28 0.17 9.72
CA MET A 29 -15.10 1.61 9.88
C MET A 29 -16.30 2.36 9.30
N LYS A 30 -17.37 2.47 10.06
CA LYS A 30 -18.52 3.37 9.74
C LYS A 30 -18.08 4.80 9.42
N ILE A 31 -16.88 5.19 9.85
CA ILE A 31 -16.31 6.52 9.68
C ILE A 31 -15.99 6.77 8.19
N ASP A 32 -15.45 5.81 7.46
CA ASP A 32 -15.03 6.01 6.07
C ASP A 32 -16.21 6.26 5.15
N ARG A 33 -17.33 5.57 5.37
CA ARG A 33 -18.57 5.81 4.61
C ARG A 33 -19.21 7.18 4.87
N MET A 34 -18.84 7.87 5.94
CA MET A 34 -19.35 9.21 6.26
C MET A 34 -18.60 10.31 5.51
N PHE A 35 -17.38 10.06 5.04
CA PHE A 35 -16.51 11.05 4.42
C PHE A 35 -16.37 10.89 2.92
N PHE A 36 -16.82 9.76 2.36
CA PHE A 36 -16.77 9.51 0.92
C PHE A 36 -18.19 9.41 0.35
N ASP A 37 -18.43 10.05 -0.77
CA ASP A 37 -19.70 9.96 -1.50
C ASP A 37 -19.93 8.54 -2.04
N LYS A 38 -18.85 7.83 -2.32
CA LYS A 38 -18.85 6.47 -2.82
C LYS A 38 -17.79 5.63 -2.13
N PHE A 39 -18.19 4.48 -1.62
CA PHE A 39 -17.33 3.46 -1.08
C PHE A 39 -17.48 2.19 -1.91
N GLU A 40 -16.38 1.63 -2.39
CA GLU A 40 -16.35 0.40 -3.16
C GLU A 40 -15.51 -0.64 -2.42
N SER A 41 -16.11 -1.80 -2.19
CA SER A 41 -15.49 -2.96 -1.55
C SER A 41 -15.02 -3.98 -2.59
N GLU A 42 -14.44 -5.09 -2.13
CA GLU A 42 -14.06 -6.22 -2.99
C GLU A 42 -15.23 -6.71 -3.87
N ASP A 43 -16.46 -6.67 -3.35
CA ASP A 43 -17.67 -7.12 -4.07
C ASP A 43 -18.02 -6.24 -5.29
N ASP A 44 -17.49 -5.01 -5.34
CA ASP A 44 -17.69 -4.06 -6.43
C ASP A 44 -16.70 -4.22 -7.59
N PHE A 45 -15.72 -5.14 -7.40
CA PHE A 45 -14.70 -5.46 -8.39
C PHE A 45 -14.85 -6.92 -8.87
N LYS A 46 -14.47 -7.16 -10.12
CA LYS A 46 -14.42 -8.52 -10.64
C LYS A 46 -13.13 -9.20 -10.14
N LEU A 47 -13.27 -10.28 -9.40
CA LEU A 47 -12.13 -11.11 -8.98
C LEU A 47 -11.68 -11.99 -10.16
N ASP A 48 -10.99 -11.41 -11.13
CA ASP A 48 -10.49 -12.08 -12.34
C ASP A 48 -9.05 -12.59 -12.18
N GLU A 49 -8.28 -12.01 -11.27
CA GLU A 49 -6.95 -12.48 -10.89
C GLU A 49 -6.77 -12.32 -9.38
N LYS A 50 -6.51 -13.43 -8.68
CA LYS A 50 -6.21 -13.40 -7.25
C LYS A 50 -4.71 -13.47 -7.03
N VAL A 51 -4.17 -12.54 -6.22
CA VAL A 51 -2.77 -12.52 -5.78
C VAL A 51 -2.73 -12.21 -4.28
N GLY A 52 -2.05 -13.07 -3.52
CA GLY A 52 -2.01 -12.94 -2.07
C GLY A 52 -3.41 -13.05 -1.44
N MET A 53 -3.85 -12.00 -0.78
CA MET A 53 -5.08 -12.00 0.01
C MET A 53 -6.36 -11.68 -0.78
N GLY A 54 -6.25 -11.10 -1.98
CA GLY A 54 -7.43 -10.61 -2.71
C GLY A 54 -7.19 -10.42 -4.20
N LEU A 55 -7.90 -9.47 -4.78
CA LEU A 55 -7.70 -9.07 -6.18
C LEU A 55 -6.27 -8.58 -6.39
N SER A 56 -5.63 -8.97 -7.49
CA SER A 56 -4.28 -8.52 -7.82
C SER A 56 -4.23 -6.98 -7.95
N ASP A 57 -3.13 -6.36 -7.49
CA ASP A 57 -2.96 -4.91 -7.60
C ASP A 57 -3.05 -4.44 -9.07
N GLU A 58 -2.55 -5.25 -10.01
CA GLU A 58 -2.62 -4.97 -11.44
C GLU A 58 -4.09 -4.91 -11.92
N SER A 59 -4.89 -5.94 -11.62
CA SER A 59 -6.31 -5.94 -11.97
C SER A 59 -7.11 -4.89 -11.21
N PHE A 60 -6.80 -4.69 -9.93
CA PHE A 60 -7.43 -3.65 -9.11
C PHE A 60 -7.23 -2.26 -9.72
N PHE A 61 -5.99 -1.88 -10.04
CA PHE A 61 -5.68 -0.59 -10.64
C PHE A 61 -6.37 -0.40 -11.98
N LYS A 62 -6.38 -1.41 -12.83
CA LYS A 62 -7.07 -1.37 -14.11
C LYS A 62 -8.57 -1.13 -13.96
N GLN A 63 -9.23 -1.88 -13.09
CA GLN A 63 -10.66 -1.72 -12.84
C GLN A 63 -10.96 -0.38 -12.17
N ALA A 64 -10.14 0.08 -11.21
CA ALA A 64 -10.26 1.37 -10.56
C ALA A 64 -10.10 2.53 -11.56
N THR A 65 -9.16 2.46 -12.49
CA THR A 65 -8.97 3.48 -13.53
C THR A 65 -10.21 3.62 -14.40
N LEU A 66 -10.82 2.49 -14.82
CA LEU A 66 -12.05 2.51 -15.60
C LEU A 66 -13.23 3.14 -14.82
N LYS A 67 -13.32 2.88 -13.50
CA LYS A 67 -14.32 3.48 -12.63
C LYS A 67 -14.08 4.99 -12.48
N MET A 68 -12.85 5.40 -12.19
CA MET A 68 -12.48 6.82 -12.03
C MET A 68 -12.77 7.63 -13.30
N LYS A 69 -12.57 7.06 -14.48
CA LYS A 69 -12.92 7.69 -15.75
C LYS A 69 -14.41 8.02 -15.87
N SER A 70 -15.26 7.28 -15.18
CA SER A 70 -16.71 7.49 -15.19
C SER A 70 -17.21 8.53 -14.17
N TYR A 71 -16.33 9.04 -13.31
CA TYR A 71 -16.71 10.01 -12.29
C TYR A 71 -16.71 11.43 -12.81
N ASP A 72 -17.65 12.24 -12.30
CA ASP A 72 -17.66 13.67 -12.56
C ASP A 72 -16.44 14.34 -11.91
N SER A 73 -15.76 15.21 -12.64
CA SER A 73 -14.64 15.99 -12.11
C SER A 73 -15.12 17.28 -11.44
N PRO A 74 -14.44 17.74 -10.37
CA PRO A 74 -13.30 17.12 -9.71
C PRO A 74 -13.68 15.98 -8.78
N PHE A 75 -12.82 14.97 -8.64
CA PHE A 75 -13.02 13.89 -7.67
C PHE A 75 -11.73 13.60 -6.89
N TYR A 76 -11.88 12.97 -5.74
CA TYR A 76 -10.80 12.40 -4.94
C TYR A 76 -10.99 10.88 -4.86
N ALA A 77 -9.97 10.12 -5.18
CA ALA A 77 -9.98 8.66 -5.08
C ALA A 77 -8.89 8.19 -4.10
N PHE A 78 -9.27 7.33 -3.16
CA PHE A 78 -8.36 6.68 -2.22
C PHE A 78 -8.35 5.17 -2.50
N LEU A 79 -7.21 4.65 -2.94
CA LEU A 79 -7.04 3.27 -3.38
C LEU A 79 -6.15 2.52 -2.39
N ILE A 80 -6.58 1.33 -1.96
CA ILE A 80 -5.83 0.47 -1.04
C ILE A 80 -5.51 -0.83 -1.77
N THR A 81 -4.22 -1.16 -1.87
CA THR A 81 -3.71 -2.38 -2.50
C THR A 81 -3.44 -3.47 -1.46
N LEU A 82 -3.47 -4.74 -1.87
CA LEU A 82 -3.36 -5.88 -0.96
C LEU A 82 -2.32 -6.93 -1.37
N SER A 83 -1.85 -6.94 -2.62
CA SER A 83 -1.02 -8.05 -3.11
C SER A 83 0.30 -8.23 -2.36
N SER A 84 0.91 -7.13 -1.91
CA SER A 84 2.17 -7.16 -1.15
C SER A 84 2.00 -7.25 0.37
N HIS A 85 0.84 -7.70 0.85
CA HIS A 85 0.61 -7.92 2.27
C HIS A 85 1.32 -9.19 2.77
N PHE A 86 1.68 -9.23 4.06
CA PHE A 86 2.21 -10.45 4.70
C PHE A 86 1.27 -11.65 4.46
N PRO A 87 1.77 -12.85 4.17
CA PRO A 87 3.16 -13.34 4.26
C PRO A 87 4.02 -13.14 2.99
N PHE A 88 3.66 -12.28 2.06
CA PHE A 88 4.41 -11.92 0.84
C PHE A 88 4.59 -13.07 -0.17
N LYS A 89 3.78 -14.12 -0.08
CA LYS A 89 3.88 -15.33 -0.90
C LYS A 89 2.76 -15.42 -1.92
N ASP A 90 3.16 -15.54 -3.18
CA ASP A 90 2.27 -15.90 -4.29
C ASP A 90 3.12 -16.39 -5.46
N GLU A 91 2.62 -17.34 -6.24
CA GLU A 91 3.31 -17.86 -7.45
C GLU A 91 3.57 -16.76 -8.49
N LYS A 92 2.74 -15.72 -8.50
CA LYS A 92 2.90 -14.54 -9.37
C LYS A 92 4.23 -13.82 -9.10
N PHE A 93 4.77 -13.92 -7.88
CA PHE A 93 6.01 -13.24 -7.47
C PHE A 93 7.28 -14.02 -7.81
N ASP A 94 7.20 -15.34 -8.02
CA ASP A 94 8.38 -16.24 -8.07
C ASP A 94 9.47 -15.79 -9.03
N ASN A 95 9.08 -15.26 -10.19
CA ASN A 95 10.02 -14.83 -11.23
C ASN A 95 10.18 -13.32 -11.34
N MET A 96 9.68 -12.53 -10.38
CA MET A 96 9.72 -11.07 -10.43
C MET A 96 11.10 -10.51 -10.13
N LEU A 97 11.89 -11.21 -9.31
CA LEU A 97 13.22 -10.77 -8.89
C LEU A 97 14.07 -11.97 -8.50
N ASP A 98 15.32 -12.03 -8.98
CA ASP A 98 16.33 -12.91 -8.42
C ASP A 98 16.82 -12.34 -7.07
N VAL A 99 16.56 -13.04 -5.99
CA VAL A 99 16.88 -12.60 -4.62
C VAL A 99 18.13 -13.28 -4.05
N GLY A 100 18.80 -14.13 -4.84
CA GLY A 100 20.06 -14.77 -4.47
C GLY A 100 19.96 -15.53 -3.15
N ASP A 101 20.82 -15.19 -2.19
CA ASP A 101 20.91 -15.84 -0.88
C ASP A 101 19.64 -15.71 -0.01
N TYR A 102 18.69 -14.85 -0.41
CA TYR A 102 17.41 -14.69 0.30
C TYR A 102 16.32 -15.62 -0.22
N GLU A 103 16.60 -16.49 -1.21
CA GLU A 103 15.61 -17.42 -1.73
C GLU A 103 15.06 -18.35 -0.64
N GLY A 104 13.75 -18.49 -0.60
CA GLY A 104 13.04 -19.28 0.42
C GLY A 104 12.98 -18.66 1.82
N THR A 105 13.40 -17.41 1.97
CA THR A 105 13.28 -16.65 3.23
C THR A 105 12.13 -15.63 3.15
N LEU A 106 11.63 -15.18 4.32
CA LEU A 106 10.65 -14.10 4.38
C LEU A 106 11.13 -12.84 3.66
N MET A 107 12.42 -12.53 3.77
CA MET A 107 13.00 -11.36 3.13
C MET A 107 13.00 -11.50 1.60
N GLY A 108 13.30 -12.68 1.08
CA GLY A 108 13.22 -12.97 -0.35
C GLY A 108 11.78 -12.82 -0.87
N ASP A 109 10.81 -13.39 -0.15
CA ASP A 109 9.38 -13.27 -0.47
C ASP A 109 8.94 -11.79 -0.47
N TYR A 110 9.36 -11.02 0.54
CA TYR A 110 9.10 -9.58 0.62
C TYR A 110 9.68 -8.80 -0.58
N LEU A 111 10.93 -9.06 -0.94
CA LEU A 111 11.58 -8.38 -2.06
C LEU A 111 10.88 -8.67 -3.40
N LYS A 112 10.46 -9.91 -3.61
CA LYS A 112 9.70 -10.33 -4.79
C LYS A 112 8.33 -9.65 -4.84
N SER A 113 7.60 -9.62 -3.72
CA SER A 113 6.28 -8.96 -3.64
C SER A 113 6.39 -7.45 -3.84
N ALA A 114 7.42 -6.80 -3.25
CA ALA A 114 7.69 -5.38 -3.45
C ALA A 114 8.01 -5.06 -4.92
N ARG A 115 8.74 -5.95 -5.62
CA ARG A 115 9.00 -5.82 -7.06
C ARG A 115 7.72 -5.94 -7.88
N TYR A 116 6.81 -6.83 -7.50
CA TYR A 116 5.49 -6.92 -8.12
C TYR A 116 4.69 -5.63 -7.94
N THR A 117 4.65 -5.08 -6.73
CA THR A 117 3.96 -3.80 -6.46
C THR A 117 4.55 -2.65 -7.29
N ASP A 118 5.88 -2.56 -7.41
CA ASP A 118 6.53 -1.58 -8.28
C ASP A 118 6.09 -1.72 -9.75
N TYR A 119 6.00 -2.95 -10.24
CA TYR A 119 5.49 -3.25 -11.56
C TYR A 119 4.02 -2.81 -11.72
N ALA A 120 3.15 -3.18 -10.78
CA ALA A 120 1.73 -2.84 -10.83
C ALA A 120 1.50 -1.32 -10.78
N ILE A 121 2.27 -0.59 -9.96
CA ILE A 121 2.26 0.89 -9.94
C ILE A 121 2.72 1.45 -11.30
N GLY A 122 3.72 0.86 -11.93
CA GLY A 122 4.18 1.26 -13.26
C GLY A 122 3.10 1.13 -14.33
N GLU A 123 2.37 0.01 -14.34
CA GLU A 123 1.24 -0.20 -15.25
C GLU A 123 0.08 0.76 -14.92
N PHE A 124 -0.22 1.00 -13.65
CA PHE A 124 -1.22 1.98 -13.24
C PHE A 124 -0.91 3.39 -13.74
N ILE A 125 0.33 3.85 -13.60
CA ILE A 125 0.76 5.16 -14.12
C ILE A 125 0.58 5.22 -15.64
N LYS A 126 0.88 4.14 -16.34
CA LYS A 126 0.67 4.05 -17.79
C LYS A 126 -0.82 4.16 -18.14
N GLU A 127 -1.68 3.41 -17.44
CA GLU A 127 -3.13 3.48 -17.63
C GLU A 127 -3.69 4.87 -17.36
N LEU A 128 -3.26 5.54 -16.27
CA LEU A 128 -3.65 6.92 -15.99
C LEU A 128 -3.26 7.88 -17.13
N LYS A 129 -2.10 7.67 -17.77
CA LYS A 129 -1.67 8.46 -18.92
C LYS A 129 -2.50 8.16 -20.16
N ASP A 130 -2.72 6.89 -20.47
CA ASP A 130 -3.49 6.43 -21.64
C ASP A 130 -4.95 6.91 -21.57
N GLU A 131 -5.50 7.02 -20.35
CA GLU A 131 -6.86 7.50 -20.10
C GLU A 131 -6.95 9.02 -19.88
N GLY A 132 -5.83 9.75 -19.97
CA GLY A 132 -5.78 11.22 -19.85
C GLY A 132 -6.00 11.76 -18.44
N LEU A 133 -5.89 10.91 -17.42
CA LEU A 133 -6.05 11.29 -16.00
C LEU A 133 -4.76 11.84 -15.40
N TRP A 134 -3.59 11.36 -15.86
CA TRP A 134 -2.29 11.69 -15.28
C TRP A 134 -1.96 13.19 -15.30
N ASP A 135 -2.16 13.83 -16.45
CA ASP A 135 -1.76 15.24 -16.65
C ASP A 135 -2.66 16.25 -15.94
N ASN A 136 -3.78 15.80 -15.38
CA ASN A 136 -4.74 16.62 -14.63
C ASN A 136 -4.98 16.12 -13.21
N SER A 137 -4.07 15.31 -12.67
CA SER A 137 -4.22 14.74 -11.32
C SER A 137 -2.98 14.96 -10.48
N VAL A 138 -3.18 15.25 -9.20
CA VAL A 138 -2.17 15.01 -8.17
C VAL A 138 -2.26 13.54 -7.79
N VAL A 139 -1.16 12.79 -7.94
CA VAL A 139 -1.12 11.37 -7.57
C VAL A 139 -0.14 11.17 -6.43
N VAL A 140 -0.62 10.54 -5.35
CA VAL A 140 0.16 10.30 -4.14
C VAL A 140 0.25 8.80 -3.90
N PHE A 141 1.48 8.29 -3.79
CA PHE A 141 1.76 6.93 -3.36
C PHE A 141 2.43 6.97 -1.99
N TYR A 142 1.96 6.17 -1.07
CA TYR A 142 2.62 6.03 0.22
C TYR A 142 2.37 4.65 0.84
N GLY A 143 3.32 4.19 1.67
CA GLY A 143 3.11 3.02 2.51
C GLY A 143 2.33 3.42 3.77
N ASP A 144 1.35 2.62 4.14
CA ASP A 144 0.53 2.84 5.32
C ASP A 144 1.25 2.47 6.62
N HIS A 145 2.08 1.42 6.59
CA HIS A 145 2.91 0.98 7.72
C HIS A 145 4.13 0.18 7.26
N ALA A 146 5.04 -0.09 8.19
CA ALA A 146 6.18 -0.97 7.96
C ALA A 146 5.72 -2.43 7.78
N SER A 147 6.41 -3.16 6.91
CA SER A 147 5.98 -4.49 6.46
C SER A 147 6.65 -5.64 7.20
N ILE A 148 7.88 -5.47 7.69
CA ILE A 148 8.66 -6.55 8.29
C ILE A 148 8.40 -6.64 9.80
N PRO A 149 7.87 -7.78 10.32
CA PRO A 149 7.69 -7.99 11.73
C PRO A 149 9.02 -8.00 12.51
N TYR A 150 8.98 -7.59 13.77
CA TYR A 150 10.19 -7.45 14.61
C TYR A 150 10.96 -8.75 14.80
N GLU A 151 10.28 -9.89 14.82
CA GLU A 151 10.89 -11.23 14.92
C GLU A 151 11.82 -11.57 13.74
N HIS A 152 11.68 -10.88 12.60
CA HIS A 152 12.52 -11.04 11.39
C HIS A 152 13.54 -9.92 11.22
N ARG A 153 13.82 -9.14 12.27
CA ARG A 153 14.76 -8.00 12.21
C ARG A 153 16.19 -8.40 11.87
N ASP A 154 16.59 -9.65 12.18
CA ASP A 154 17.88 -10.22 11.82
C ASP A 154 18.06 -10.34 10.30
N GLN A 155 17.05 -10.80 9.58
CA GLN A 155 17.07 -10.88 8.12
C GLN A 155 17.12 -9.47 7.50
N LEU A 156 16.36 -8.52 8.06
CA LEU A 156 16.39 -7.13 7.63
C LEU A 156 17.75 -6.46 7.94
N ALA A 157 18.35 -6.78 9.09
CA ALA A 157 19.70 -6.34 9.46
C ALA A 157 20.74 -6.85 8.47
N LYS A 158 20.62 -8.10 8.07
CA LYS A 158 21.51 -8.71 7.06
C LYS A 158 21.38 -8.00 5.71
N LEU A 159 20.17 -7.74 5.27
CA LEU A 159 19.90 -7.07 4.00
C LEU A 159 20.43 -5.62 3.98
N LEU A 160 20.13 -4.82 5.01
CA LEU A 160 20.41 -3.39 5.00
C LEU A 160 21.83 -3.02 5.45
N TYR A 161 22.43 -3.83 6.34
CA TYR A 161 23.65 -3.45 7.05
C TYR A 161 24.73 -4.54 7.06
N ASP A 162 24.48 -5.70 6.48
CA ASP A 162 25.34 -6.90 6.55
C ASP A 162 25.69 -7.31 8.00
N LYS A 163 24.69 -7.25 8.89
CA LYS A 163 24.76 -7.57 10.31
C LYS A 163 23.76 -8.65 10.70
N ASN A 164 23.96 -9.26 11.88
CA ASN A 164 23.04 -10.26 12.42
C ASN A 164 21.92 -9.67 13.30
N ASP A 165 21.99 -8.40 13.68
CA ASP A 165 20.98 -7.70 14.47
C ASP A 165 21.06 -6.19 14.26
N MET A 166 20.03 -5.48 14.67
CA MET A 166 19.88 -4.02 14.57
C MET A 166 19.93 -3.36 15.93
N THR A 167 20.58 -2.20 15.99
CA THR A 167 20.36 -1.27 17.11
C THR A 167 18.93 -0.72 17.07
N PRO A 168 18.41 -0.22 18.20
CA PRO A 168 17.08 0.41 18.22
C PRO A 168 16.90 1.56 17.20
N LEU A 169 17.96 2.33 16.94
CA LEU A 169 17.93 3.42 15.95
C LEU A 169 17.91 2.89 14.52
N GLU A 170 18.68 1.83 14.21
CA GLU A 170 18.64 1.18 12.90
C GLU A 170 17.26 0.57 12.64
N TRP A 171 16.68 -0.11 13.64
CA TRP A 171 15.33 -0.63 13.56
C TRP A 171 14.30 0.49 13.29
N PHE A 172 14.34 1.57 14.07
CA PHE A 172 13.46 2.72 13.87
C PHE A 172 13.58 3.31 12.44
N ASN A 173 14.80 3.43 11.94
CA ASN A 173 15.02 3.93 10.58
C ASN A 173 14.54 2.97 9.49
N ALA A 174 14.57 1.66 9.74
CA ALA A 174 14.09 0.63 8.82
C ALA A 174 12.55 0.58 8.73
N GLN A 175 11.83 1.19 9.68
CA GLN A 175 10.36 1.28 9.65
C GLN A 175 9.81 2.40 8.75
N LYS A 176 10.69 3.16 8.09
CA LYS A 176 10.27 4.23 7.18
C LYS A 176 9.64 3.64 5.93
N VAL A 177 8.50 4.20 5.56
CA VAL A 177 7.80 3.85 4.32
C VAL A 177 8.07 4.88 3.23
N VAL A 178 7.85 4.49 1.98
CA VAL A 178 7.96 5.39 0.83
C VAL A 178 6.80 6.38 0.82
N SER A 179 7.08 7.60 0.36
CA SER A 179 6.04 8.58 -0.01
C SER A 179 6.49 9.32 -1.25
N MET A 180 5.63 9.36 -2.27
CA MET A 180 5.89 10.02 -3.56
C MET A 180 4.67 10.83 -3.96
N ILE A 181 4.90 12.04 -4.51
CA ILE A 181 3.84 12.93 -4.99
C ILE A 181 4.18 13.35 -6.42
N HIS A 182 3.24 13.08 -7.32
CA HIS A 182 3.23 13.62 -8.68
C HIS A 182 2.34 14.88 -8.73
N PHE A 183 2.81 15.91 -9.43
CA PHE A 183 2.08 17.14 -9.67
C PHE A 183 1.80 17.31 -11.17
N PRO A 184 0.54 17.58 -11.57
CA PRO A 184 0.20 17.76 -12.96
C PRO A 184 0.89 19.01 -13.57
N GLY A 185 1.33 18.88 -14.82
CA GLY A 185 1.87 19.98 -15.59
C GLY A 185 3.16 20.61 -15.05
N LYS A 186 3.79 20.04 -14.02
CA LYS A 186 5.03 20.53 -13.43
C LYS A 186 6.07 19.42 -13.38
N GLU A 187 7.21 19.64 -14.00
CA GLU A 187 8.37 18.77 -13.84
C GLU A 187 9.10 19.02 -12.51
N LEU A 188 8.38 18.87 -11.40
CA LEU A 188 8.99 18.93 -10.08
C LEU A 188 9.70 17.59 -9.82
N LYS A 189 11.04 17.63 -9.88
CA LYS A 189 11.88 16.48 -9.57
C LYS A 189 12.74 16.78 -8.37
N GLY A 190 12.69 15.95 -7.36
CA GLY A 190 13.52 16.13 -6.17
C GLY A 190 13.21 15.12 -5.09
N ARG A 191 14.07 15.08 -4.08
CA ARG A 191 13.89 14.28 -2.89
C ARG A 191 13.89 15.17 -1.66
N ASN A 192 12.77 15.18 -0.94
CA ASN A 192 12.71 15.78 0.38
C ASN A 192 13.31 14.82 1.41
N LYS A 193 14.24 15.32 2.25
CA LYS A 193 14.89 14.54 3.31
C LYS A 193 14.29 14.80 4.70
N MET A 194 13.27 15.64 4.79
CA MET A 194 12.58 15.89 6.05
C MET A 194 11.87 14.60 6.52
N THR A 195 11.93 14.35 7.81
CA THR A 195 11.12 13.30 8.44
C THR A 195 9.70 13.83 8.56
N ALA A 196 8.75 13.05 8.06
CA ALA A 196 7.31 13.30 8.14
C ALA A 196 6.59 12.01 8.52
N GLY A 197 5.38 12.12 9.04
CA GLY A 197 4.49 10.99 9.31
C GLY A 197 3.29 10.99 8.36
N GLN A 198 2.53 9.90 8.33
CA GLN A 198 1.30 9.82 7.53
C GLN A 198 0.29 10.91 7.91
N MET A 199 0.29 11.38 9.15
CA MET A 199 -0.55 12.50 9.60
C MET A 199 -0.25 13.82 8.89
N ASP A 200 0.94 13.97 8.31
CA ASP A 200 1.35 15.16 7.56
C ASP A 200 0.86 15.12 6.10
N LEU A 201 0.41 13.96 5.60
CA LEU A 201 -0.03 13.80 4.22
C LEU A 201 -1.29 14.62 3.94
N TYR A 202 -2.32 14.50 4.80
CA TYR A 202 -3.56 15.24 4.61
C TYR A 202 -3.35 16.76 4.52
N PRO A 203 -2.72 17.43 5.50
CA PRO A 203 -2.49 18.87 5.39
C PRO A 203 -1.57 19.24 4.23
N THR A 204 -0.63 18.38 3.84
CA THR A 204 0.21 18.61 2.66
C THR A 204 -0.63 18.61 1.39
N ILE A 205 -1.46 17.61 1.18
CA ILE A 205 -2.33 17.48 0.00
C ILE A 205 -3.36 18.63 -0.04
N ALA A 206 -3.95 18.96 1.11
CA ALA A 206 -4.95 20.02 1.20
C ALA A 206 -4.40 21.44 0.95
N ASN A 207 -3.09 21.63 0.96
CA ASN A 207 -2.42 22.91 0.65
C ASN A 207 -1.85 22.96 -0.78
N LEU A 208 -2.12 21.97 -1.61
CA LEU A 208 -1.70 21.95 -3.03
C LEU A 208 -2.71 22.65 -3.92
#